data_39e3badd5bbde1b94b201961ab792134
#
_entry.id   39e3badd5bbde1b94b201961ab792134
#
_cell.length_a   1.000
_cell.length_b   1.000
_cell.length_c   1.000
_cell.angle_alpha   90.00
_cell.angle_beta   90.00
_cell.angle_gamma   90.00
#
_symmetry.space_group_name_H-M   'P 1'
#
loop_
_entity.id
_entity.type
_entity.pdbx_description
1 polymer ?
#
loop_
_entity_poly.entity_id
_entity_poly.type
_entity_poly.pdbx_seq_one_letter_code
_entity_poly.pdbx_strand_id
1 'polypeptide(L)'
;MKYGLSNEVYEKIKKIINNKKYKIVLFGSRARGDYQETSDIDLAVVDAISREEQYKIMDEIDLLDIAYKVDIVFVDSNTKAELVESIKRDGVEF
;
A
#
# COMPACT_ATOMS: atom_id res chain seq x y z
N MET A 1 3.36 16.26 7.11
CA MET A 1 2.87 15.36 6.03
C MET A 1 3.82 14.21 5.85
N LYS A 2 3.30 13.02 5.68
CA LYS A 2 4.11 11.84 5.35
C LYS A 2 3.78 11.40 3.92
N TYR A 3 4.81 11.16 3.13
CA TYR A 3 4.67 10.66 1.75
C TYR A 3 3.80 11.56 0.87
N GLY A 4 3.77 12.85 1.17
CA GLY A 4 2.93 13.81 0.46
C GLY A 4 1.45 13.73 0.79
N LEU A 5 1.08 12.98 1.82
CA LEU A 5 -0.30 12.80 2.25
C LEU A 5 -0.61 13.69 3.45
N SER A 6 -1.83 14.23 3.50
CA SER A 6 -2.28 14.93 4.70
C SER A 6 -2.30 13.96 5.88
N ASN A 7 -2.25 14.50 7.10
CA ASN A 7 -2.34 13.66 8.29
C ASN A 7 -3.64 12.86 8.33
N GLU A 8 -4.74 13.44 7.88
CA GLU A 8 -6.03 12.76 7.84
C GLU A 8 -6.00 11.53 6.93
N VAL A 9 -5.48 11.67 5.72
CA VAL A 9 -5.38 10.55 4.76
C VAL A 9 -4.41 9.51 5.29
N TYR A 10 -3.26 9.93 5.77
CA TYR A 10 -2.26 9.01 6.33
C TYR A 10 -2.86 8.17 7.47
N GLU A 11 -3.56 8.81 8.40
CA GLU A 11 -4.12 8.12 9.56
C GLU A 11 -5.25 7.16 9.16
N LYS A 12 -6.06 7.50 8.18
CA LYS A 12 -7.11 6.61 7.69
C LYS A 12 -6.53 5.30 7.15
N ILE A 13 -5.46 5.40 6.37
CA ILE A 13 -4.79 4.22 5.82
C ILE A 13 -4.06 3.47 6.92
N LYS A 14 -3.35 4.17 7.77
CA LYS A 14 -2.59 3.58 8.88
C LYS A 14 -3.49 2.77 9.81
N LYS A 15 -4.69 3.24 10.06
CA LYS A 15 -5.66 2.54 10.90
C LYS A 15 -6.02 1.17 10.32
N ILE A 16 -6.20 1.08 9.01
CA ILE A 16 -6.46 -0.19 8.35
C ILE A 16 -5.26 -1.11 8.49
N ILE A 17 -4.06 -0.61 8.19
CA ILE A 17 -2.81 -1.39 8.23
C ILE A 17 -2.53 -1.91 9.63
N ASN A 18 -2.72 -1.09 10.66
CA ASN A 18 -2.42 -1.47 12.04
C ASN A 18 -3.30 -2.61 12.56
N ASN A 19 -4.44 -2.83 11.94
CA ASN A 19 -5.35 -3.91 12.33
C ASN A 19 -4.99 -5.26 11.68
N LYS A 20 -3.97 -5.28 10.83
CA LYS A 20 -3.59 -6.48 10.10
C LYS A 20 -2.40 -7.16 10.76
N LYS A 21 -2.39 -8.49 10.70
CA LYS A 21 -1.32 -9.32 11.27
C LYS A 21 -0.21 -9.63 10.27
N TYR A 22 -0.38 -9.17 9.03
CA TYR A 22 0.58 -9.38 7.96
C TYR A 22 1.22 -8.05 7.58
N LYS A 23 2.39 -8.13 6.96
CA LYS A 23 3.19 -6.96 6.63
C LYS A 23 2.68 -6.28 5.36
N ILE A 24 2.49 -4.96 5.45
CA ILE A 24 2.10 -4.11 4.33
C ILE A 24 3.12 -2.98 4.24
N VAL A 25 3.65 -2.77 3.04
CA VAL A 25 4.63 -1.70 2.80
C VAL A 25 4.12 -0.73 1.76
N LEU A 26 4.55 0.50 1.86
CA LEU A 26 4.37 1.50 0.82
C LEU A 26 5.55 1.40 -0.12
N PHE A 27 5.31 1.45 -1.43
CA PHE A 27 6.38 1.48 -2.43
C PHE A 27 6.01 2.47 -3.53
N GLY A 28 6.79 2.52 -4.59
CA GLY A 28 6.53 3.42 -5.70
C GLY A 28 6.95 4.85 -5.41
N SER A 29 6.37 5.81 -6.15
CA SER A 29 6.83 7.18 -6.14
C SER A 29 6.72 7.88 -4.77
N ARG A 30 5.68 7.59 -4.02
CA ARG A 30 5.51 8.21 -2.71
C ARG A 30 6.52 7.71 -1.69
N ALA A 31 6.94 6.45 -1.81
CA ALA A 31 8.01 5.90 -0.98
C ALA A 31 9.36 6.48 -1.37
N ARG A 32 9.62 6.64 -2.67
CA ARG A 32 10.88 7.21 -3.18
C ARG A 32 11.02 8.70 -2.93
N GLY A 33 9.90 9.42 -2.88
CA GLY A 33 9.89 10.87 -2.73
C GLY A 33 9.79 11.65 -4.03
N ASP A 34 9.70 10.97 -5.19
CA ASP A 34 9.55 11.61 -6.50
C ASP A 34 8.10 11.67 -6.98
N TYR A 35 7.17 11.65 -6.03
CA TYR A 35 5.74 11.67 -6.32
C TYR A 35 5.28 13.06 -6.76
N GLN A 36 4.14 13.08 -7.43
CA GLN A 36 3.36 14.27 -7.70
C GLN A 36 2.11 14.27 -6.82
N GLU A 37 1.42 15.40 -6.75
CA GLU A 37 0.21 15.54 -5.94
C GLU A 37 -0.85 14.50 -6.28
N THR A 38 -0.93 14.13 -7.55
CA THR A 38 -1.91 13.19 -8.08
C THR A 38 -1.42 11.74 -8.12
N SER A 39 -0.22 11.47 -7.65
CA SER A 39 0.33 10.12 -7.67
C SER A 39 -0.51 9.16 -6.84
N ASP A 40 -0.67 7.94 -7.33
CA ASP A 40 -1.36 6.88 -6.62
C ASP A 40 -0.58 6.48 -5.36
N ILE A 41 -1.30 5.89 -4.42
CA ILE A 41 -0.70 5.31 -3.21
C ILE A 41 -0.52 3.82 -3.48
N ASP A 42 0.73 3.36 -3.56
CA ASP A 42 1.06 1.98 -3.89
C ASP A 42 1.41 1.18 -2.65
N LEU A 43 0.58 0.20 -2.33
CA LEU A 43 0.77 -0.68 -1.18
C LEU A 43 1.05 -2.11 -1.65
N ALA A 44 1.89 -2.82 -0.92
CA ALA A 44 2.19 -4.22 -1.18
C ALA A 44 2.03 -5.04 0.09
N VAL A 45 1.27 -6.11 -0.01
CA VAL A 45 1.21 -7.13 1.02
C VAL A 45 2.29 -8.16 0.70
N VAL A 46 3.31 -8.23 1.54
CA VAL A 46 4.48 -9.06 1.27
C VAL A 46 4.42 -10.44 1.90
N ASP A 47 3.47 -10.65 2.80
CA ASP A 47 3.22 -11.96 3.39
C ASP A 47 2.16 -12.72 2.60
N ALA A 48 2.23 -14.04 2.60
CA ALA A 48 1.20 -14.86 1.99
C ALA A 48 -0.05 -14.82 2.88
N ILE A 49 -1.17 -14.40 2.30
CA ILE A 49 -2.44 -14.35 3.02
C ILE A 49 -3.52 -15.06 2.20
N SER A 50 -4.59 -15.46 2.87
CA SER A 50 -5.70 -16.14 2.22
C SER A 50 -6.42 -15.18 1.25
N ARG A 51 -7.13 -15.76 0.29
CA ARG A 51 -7.93 -14.95 -0.65
C ARG A 51 -9.01 -14.16 0.08
N GLU A 52 -9.58 -14.74 1.13
CA GLU A 52 -10.56 -14.06 1.97
C GLU A 52 -9.97 -12.80 2.61
N GLU A 53 -8.76 -12.88 3.14
CA GLU A 53 -8.07 -11.72 3.71
C GLU A 53 -7.73 -10.68 2.63
N GLN A 54 -7.39 -11.13 1.43
CA GLN A 54 -7.16 -10.21 0.31
C GLN A 54 -8.41 -9.40 -0.01
N TYR A 55 -9.56 -10.05 -0.14
CA TYR A 55 -10.82 -9.36 -0.41
C TYR A 55 -11.19 -8.40 0.71
N LYS A 56 -10.95 -8.79 1.94
CA LYS A 56 -11.28 -7.98 3.11
C LYS A 56 -10.52 -6.65 3.10
N ILE A 57 -9.21 -6.68 2.87
CA ILE A 57 -8.44 -5.44 2.84
C ILE A 57 -8.77 -4.58 1.62
N MET A 58 -9.04 -5.21 0.48
CA MET A 58 -9.46 -4.48 -0.71
C MET A 58 -10.75 -3.72 -0.46
N ASP A 59 -11.73 -4.36 0.18
CA ASP A 59 -13.00 -3.72 0.52
C ASP A 59 -12.81 -2.57 1.51
N GLU A 60 -11.98 -2.76 2.52
CA GLU A 60 -11.70 -1.71 3.50
C GLU A 60 -11.07 -0.47 2.84
N ILE A 61 -10.15 -0.69 1.91
CA ILE A 61 -9.51 0.38 1.16
C ILE A 61 -10.52 1.09 0.24
N ASP A 62 -11.35 0.32 -0.46
CA ASP A 62 -12.35 0.88 -1.37
C ASP A 62 -13.39 1.75 -0.64
N LEU A 63 -13.64 1.46 0.63
CA LEU A 63 -14.60 2.22 1.43
C LEU A 63 -14.01 3.50 2.02
N LEU A 64 -12.71 3.73 1.87
CA LEU A 64 -12.09 4.96 2.36
C LEU A 64 -12.54 6.16 1.55
N ASP A 65 -12.98 7.20 2.26
CA ASP A 65 -13.34 8.47 1.65
C ASP A 65 -12.09 9.35 1.58
N ILE A 66 -11.29 9.11 0.54
CA ILE A 66 -10.07 9.88 0.28
C ILE A 66 -9.97 10.22 -1.20
N ALA A 67 -9.26 11.30 -1.51
CA ALA A 67 -9.13 11.80 -2.87
C ALA A 67 -8.05 11.10 -3.70
N TYR A 68 -7.40 10.08 -3.15
CA TYR A 68 -6.31 9.38 -3.82
C TYR A 68 -6.74 7.97 -4.20
N LYS A 69 -6.22 7.50 -5.33
CA LYS A 69 -6.35 6.10 -5.71
C LYS A 69 -5.31 5.30 -4.93
N VAL A 70 -5.74 4.18 -4.35
CA VAL A 70 -4.85 3.25 -3.66
C VAL A 70 -4.78 1.97 -4.49
N ASP A 71 -3.58 1.62 -4.91
CA ASP A 71 -3.31 0.35 -5.57
C ASP A 71 -2.70 -0.60 -4.56
N ILE A 72 -3.25 -1.80 -4.45
CA ILE A 72 -2.72 -2.81 -3.55
C ILE A 72 -2.31 -4.04 -4.35
N VAL A 73 -1.10 -4.51 -4.08
CA VAL A 73 -0.51 -5.69 -4.74
C VAL A 73 -0.31 -6.77 -3.68
N PHE A 74 -0.68 -7.99 -4.02
CA PHE A 74 -0.42 -9.16 -3.17
C PHE A 74 0.73 -9.94 -3.78
N VAL A 75 1.87 -9.94 -3.10
CA VAL A 75 3.09 -10.57 -3.61
C VAL A 75 3.00 -12.07 -3.44
N ASP A 76 3.22 -12.80 -4.52
CA ASP A 76 3.25 -14.27 -4.54
C ASP A 76 4.32 -14.76 -5.52
N SER A 77 4.38 -16.07 -5.73
CA SER A 77 5.36 -16.68 -6.62
C SER A 77 5.18 -16.29 -8.09
N ASN A 78 4.00 -15.78 -8.47
CA ASN A 78 3.69 -15.37 -9.83
C ASN A 78 3.90 -13.87 -10.07
N THR A 79 4.26 -13.12 -9.04
CA THR A 79 4.51 -11.70 -9.17
C THR A 79 5.75 -11.46 -10.04
N LYS A 80 5.66 -10.52 -10.97
CA LYS A 80 6.78 -10.21 -11.86
C LYS A 80 8.01 -9.80 -11.06
N ALA A 81 9.18 -10.30 -11.46
CA ALA A 81 10.44 -10.03 -10.78
C ALA A 81 10.75 -8.54 -10.66
N GLU A 82 10.44 -7.77 -11.70
CA GLU A 82 10.65 -6.32 -11.70
C GLU A 82 9.85 -5.62 -10.61
N LEU A 83 8.61 -6.06 -10.41
CA LEU A 83 7.74 -5.50 -9.37
C LEU A 83 8.26 -5.89 -7.98
N VAL A 84 8.68 -7.14 -7.80
CA VAL A 84 9.26 -7.60 -6.54
C VAL A 84 10.51 -6.79 -6.19
N GLU A 85 11.37 -6.55 -7.16
CA GLU A 85 12.57 -5.75 -6.97
C GLU A 85 12.24 -4.31 -6.58
N SER A 86 11.24 -3.72 -7.24
CA SER A 86 10.79 -2.36 -6.94
C SER A 86 10.29 -2.28 -5.49
N ILE A 87 9.52 -3.25 -5.06
CA ILE A 87 9.00 -3.31 -3.69
C ILE A 87 10.14 -3.44 -2.69
N LYS A 88 11.12 -4.30 -2.97
CA LYS A 88 12.27 -4.49 -2.09
C LYS A 88 13.15 -3.25 -2.00
N ARG A 89 13.37 -2.59 -3.13
CA ARG A 89 14.22 -1.40 -3.19
C ARG A 89 13.58 -0.19 -2.53
N ASP A 90 12.31 0.05 -2.80
CA ASP A 90 11.61 1.28 -2.43
C ASP A 90 10.68 1.10 -1.22
N GLY A 91 10.35 -0.13 -0.87
CA GLY A 91 9.36 -0.41 0.15
C GLY A 91 9.74 0.13 1.51
N VAL A 92 8.80 0.84 2.13
CA VAL A 92 8.96 1.38 3.47
C VAL A 92 7.75 1.00 4.30
N GLU A 93 7.95 0.90 5.59
CA GLU A 93 6.85 0.65 6.51
C GLU A 93 5.95 1.90 6.54
N PHE A 94 4.66 1.68 6.33
CA PHE A 94 3.71 2.79 6.35
C PHE A 94 3.42 3.22 7.79
#